data_24508d40caccd3a6852a995b6b6e3d95
#
_entry.id   24508d40caccd3a6852a995b6b6e3d95
#
_cell.length_a   1.000
_cell.length_b   1.000
_cell.length_c   1.000
_cell.angle_alpha   90.00
_cell.angle_beta   90.00
_cell.angle_gamma   90.00
#
_symmetry.space_group_name_H-M   'P 1'
#
loop_
_entity.id
_entity.type
_entity.pdbx_description
1 polymer ?
#
loop_
_entity_poly.entity_id
_entity_poly.type
_entity_poly.pdbx_seq_one_letter_code
_entity_poly.pdbx_strand_id
1 'polypeptide(L)'
;IAGAALRLGVRRIRLTGGEPLLRRDLEEIISRLRGLPGLQDLALTTNGQGLAQRAAGLADAGLVRVNISLDSLDPEVYAAATGGGDVAAVCRGIDAALSSGLAPVKLNVVLTSSAALDRVGLPAFADLVQQRPVHVRFIEAMPTCSHVGYLPARQVLDFLSREHGVIPVPGPDGGGPAQYYQLDGSRGTIGIIAPISDPFCERCNRLRVSARGELRPCLFSPGAFDLLPALRGPDPAEAVMSLLEEAAAAKPRRYGDVAEPSGVPTMHVIGG
;
A
#
# COMPACT_ATOMS: atom_id res chain seq x y z
N ILE A 1 -2.96 9.57 18.59
CA ILE A 1 -1.82 9.02 17.84
C ILE A 1 -1.47 9.94 16.67
N ALA A 2 -2.38 10.17 15.70
CA ALA A 2 -2.09 10.96 14.52
C ALA A 2 -1.59 12.38 14.84
N GLY A 3 -2.22 13.09 15.78
CA GLY A 3 -1.78 14.42 16.22
C GLY A 3 -0.37 14.43 16.80
N ALA A 4 -0.03 13.43 17.62
CA ALA A 4 1.33 13.25 18.16
C ALA A 4 2.36 13.01 17.04
N ALA A 5 2.03 12.14 16.09
CA ALA A 5 2.89 11.87 14.94
C ALA A 5 3.13 13.13 14.07
N LEU A 6 2.10 13.96 13.86
CA LEU A 6 2.22 15.21 13.10
C LEU A 6 3.11 16.25 13.81
N ARG A 7 3.08 16.31 15.14
CA ARG A 7 4.02 17.15 15.94
C ARG A 7 5.46 16.72 15.74
N LEU A 8 5.74 15.42 15.58
CA LEU A 8 7.06 14.86 15.28
C LEU A 8 7.48 14.98 13.79
N GLY A 9 6.68 15.64 12.96
CA GLY A 9 7.03 15.88 11.57
C GLY A 9 6.50 14.84 10.59
N VAL A 10 5.69 13.88 10.99
CA VAL A 10 4.93 13.04 10.05
C VAL A 10 4.01 13.94 9.21
N ARG A 11 3.93 13.70 7.91
CA ARG A 11 3.11 14.49 6.98
C ARG A 11 2.15 13.63 6.18
N ARG A 12 2.28 12.32 6.24
CA ARG A 12 1.54 11.38 5.42
C ARG A 12 0.96 10.27 6.27
N ILE A 13 -0.34 10.02 6.13
CA ILE A 13 -1.04 8.94 6.82
C ILE A 13 -1.69 8.04 5.77
N ARG A 14 -1.60 6.75 5.98
CA ARG A 14 -2.31 5.76 5.16
C ARG A 14 -3.20 4.91 6.05
N LEU A 15 -4.49 4.95 5.78
CA LEU A 15 -5.45 4.06 6.38
C LEU A 15 -5.42 2.72 5.65
N THR A 16 -5.43 1.65 6.44
CA THR A 16 -5.47 0.27 5.98
C THR A 16 -6.12 -0.56 7.09
N GLY A 17 -5.96 -1.87 7.10
CA GLY A 17 -6.48 -2.70 8.17
C GLY A 17 -6.67 -4.11 7.66
N GLY A 18 -7.75 -4.80 8.03
CA GLY A 18 -8.32 -5.84 7.22
C GLY A 18 -8.82 -5.20 5.92
N GLU A 19 -10.14 -4.93 5.83
CA GLU A 19 -10.66 -4.10 4.72
C GLU A 19 -11.29 -2.82 5.30
N PRO A 20 -10.70 -1.64 5.08
CA PRO A 20 -11.19 -0.39 5.68
C PRO A 20 -12.56 0.03 5.13
N LEU A 21 -12.93 -0.36 3.91
CA LEU A 21 -14.26 -0.04 3.36
C LEU A 21 -15.41 -0.75 4.09
N LEU A 22 -15.15 -1.77 4.91
CA LEU A 22 -16.17 -2.39 5.77
C LEU A 22 -16.52 -1.52 6.98
N ARG A 23 -15.68 -0.54 7.29
CA ARG A 23 -15.89 0.34 8.44
C ARG A 23 -16.93 1.41 8.09
N ARG A 24 -17.99 1.49 8.89
CA ARG A 24 -19.14 2.40 8.64
C ARG A 24 -18.81 3.87 8.82
N ASP A 25 -17.92 4.18 9.76
CA ASP A 25 -17.50 5.54 10.14
C ASP A 25 -16.18 5.98 9.47
N LEU A 26 -15.82 5.35 8.35
CA LEU A 26 -14.53 5.63 7.67
C LEU A 26 -14.44 7.08 7.18
N GLU A 27 -15.51 7.64 6.62
CA GLU A 27 -15.57 9.04 6.17
C GLU A 27 -15.40 10.02 7.35
N GLU A 28 -16.01 9.71 8.50
CA GLU A 28 -15.81 10.50 9.71
C GLU A 28 -14.35 10.50 10.17
N ILE A 29 -13.70 9.32 10.17
CA ILE A 29 -12.29 9.18 10.51
C ILE A 29 -11.41 9.99 9.55
N ILE A 30 -11.68 9.91 8.24
CA ILE A 30 -10.95 10.67 7.21
C ILE A 30 -11.11 12.17 7.46
N SER A 31 -12.33 12.65 7.68
CA SER A 31 -12.61 14.04 7.96
C SER A 31 -11.89 14.55 9.21
N ARG A 32 -11.92 13.79 10.29
CA ARG A 32 -11.19 14.11 11.53
C ARG A 32 -9.69 14.17 11.32
N LEU A 33 -9.12 13.21 10.59
CA LEU A 33 -7.69 13.21 10.26
C LEU A 33 -7.33 14.40 9.39
N ARG A 34 -8.15 14.70 8.37
CA ARG A 34 -7.92 15.82 7.45
C ARG A 34 -7.95 17.17 8.15
N GLY A 35 -8.73 17.31 9.21
CA GLY A 35 -8.75 18.50 10.06
C GLY A 35 -7.50 18.71 10.93
N LEU A 36 -6.59 17.73 11.01
CA LEU A 36 -5.36 17.88 11.80
C LEU A 36 -4.34 18.78 11.08
N PRO A 37 -3.79 19.79 11.77
CA PRO A 37 -2.81 20.70 11.17
C PRO A 37 -1.52 19.95 10.79
N GLY A 38 -1.02 20.24 9.60
CA GLY A 38 0.24 19.67 9.10
C GLY A 38 0.12 18.36 8.34
N LEU A 39 -1.07 17.72 8.26
CA LEU A 39 -1.29 16.57 7.41
C LEU A 39 -1.35 17.00 5.93
N GLN A 40 -0.42 16.50 5.13
CA GLN A 40 -0.31 16.83 3.70
C GLN A 40 -0.96 15.77 2.81
N ASP A 41 -0.84 14.48 3.18
CA ASP A 41 -1.27 13.37 2.36
C ASP A 41 -2.03 12.34 3.20
N LEU A 42 -3.27 12.05 2.80
CA LEU A 42 -4.12 11.03 3.41
C LEU A 42 -4.53 10.01 2.35
N ALA A 43 -4.11 8.78 2.53
CA ALA A 43 -4.33 7.70 1.59
C ALA A 43 -5.10 6.54 2.21
N LEU A 44 -5.75 5.75 1.36
CA LEU A 44 -6.40 4.49 1.71
C LEU A 44 -5.74 3.33 0.97
N THR A 45 -5.62 2.17 1.61
CA THR A 45 -5.33 0.89 0.93
C THR A 45 -6.52 -0.03 1.12
N THR A 46 -7.04 -0.59 0.03
CA THR A 46 -8.28 -1.37 -0.01
C THR A 46 -8.20 -2.50 -1.04
N ASN A 47 -9.04 -3.53 -0.92
CA ASN A 47 -9.27 -4.53 -1.96
C ASN A 47 -10.17 -4.01 -3.09
N GLY A 48 -10.78 -2.83 -2.94
CA GLY A 48 -11.59 -2.17 -3.96
C GLY A 48 -13.01 -2.68 -4.15
N GLN A 49 -13.44 -3.76 -3.48
CA GLN A 49 -14.76 -4.38 -3.70
C GLN A 49 -15.94 -3.44 -3.45
N GLY A 50 -15.84 -2.58 -2.46
CA GLY A 50 -16.90 -1.59 -2.12
C GLY A 50 -16.57 -0.16 -2.55
N LEU A 51 -15.52 0.05 -3.33
CA LEU A 51 -15.02 1.40 -3.60
C LEU A 51 -15.95 2.21 -4.51
N ALA A 52 -16.60 1.57 -5.47
CA ALA A 52 -17.50 2.24 -6.42
C ALA A 52 -18.61 3.05 -5.72
N GLN A 53 -19.16 2.53 -4.62
CA GLN A 53 -20.24 3.17 -3.88
C GLN A 53 -19.73 4.26 -2.92
N ARG A 54 -18.45 4.23 -2.55
CA ARG A 54 -17.92 5.09 -1.49
C ARG A 54 -16.92 6.14 -1.98
N ALA A 55 -16.40 6.02 -3.21
CA ALA A 55 -15.32 6.87 -3.71
C ALA A 55 -15.60 8.37 -3.58
N ALA A 56 -16.81 8.81 -3.95
CA ALA A 56 -17.23 10.22 -3.86
C ALA A 56 -17.25 10.68 -2.39
N GLY A 57 -17.93 9.95 -1.49
CA GLY A 57 -17.99 10.31 -0.07
C GLY A 57 -16.61 10.31 0.60
N LEU A 58 -15.71 9.40 0.23
CA LEU A 58 -14.33 9.38 0.73
C LEU A 58 -13.54 10.62 0.25
N ALA A 59 -13.71 11.03 -1.01
CA ALA A 59 -13.10 12.22 -1.56
C ALA A 59 -13.63 13.48 -0.87
N ASP A 60 -14.96 13.59 -0.70
CA ASP A 60 -15.63 14.71 0.00
C ASP A 60 -15.17 14.81 1.47
N ALA A 61 -14.92 13.67 2.13
CA ALA A 61 -14.35 13.64 3.47
C ALA A 61 -12.88 14.08 3.54
N GLY A 62 -12.20 14.21 2.39
CA GLY A 62 -10.84 14.71 2.29
C GLY A 62 -9.79 13.64 2.05
N LEU A 63 -10.18 12.42 1.63
CA LEU A 63 -9.22 11.43 1.13
C LEU A 63 -8.57 11.97 -0.16
N VAL A 64 -7.25 11.79 -0.27
CA VAL A 64 -6.51 12.33 -1.44
C VAL A 64 -6.35 11.27 -2.52
N ARG A 65 -6.01 10.03 -2.15
CA ARG A 65 -5.63 8.98 -3.08
C ARG A 65 -5.90 7.57 -2.54
N VAL A 66 -5.96 6.61 -3.45
CA VAL A 66 -6.17 5.20 -3.08
C VAL A 66 -5.07 4.29 -3.62
N ASN A 67 -4.77 3.25 -2.84
CA ASN A 67 -4.05 2.08 -3.33
C ASN A 67 -5.02 0.89 -3.32
N ILE A 68 -5.12 0.19 -4.42
CA ILE A 68 -6.05 -0.92 -4.60
C ILE A 68 -5.23 -2.19 -4.81
N SER A 69 -5.50 -3.25 -4.06
CA SER A 69 -4.91 -4.55 -4.26
C SER A 69 -5.65 -5.26 -5.41
N LEU A 70 -4.90 -5.64 -6.47
CA LEU A 70 -5.47 -6.23 -7.67
C LEU A 70 -4.44 -7.16 -8.32
N ASP A 71 -4.38 -8.40 -7.87
CA ASP A 71 -3.34 -9.35 -8.28
C ASP A 71 -3.59 -9.96 -9.68
N SER A 72 -4.79 -9.86 -10.23
CA SER A 72 -5.11 -10.26 -11.60
C SER A 72 -6.32 -9.49 -12.14
N LEU A 73 -6.35 -9.31 -13.46
CA LEU A 73 -7.52 -8.81 -14.20
C LEU A 73 -8.39 -9.94 -14.77
N ASP A 74 -7.90 -11.18 -14.70
CA ASP A 74 -8.67 -12.37 -15.06
C ASP A 74 -9.67 -12.70 -13.94
N PRO A 75 -10.99 -12.83 -14.23
CA PRO A 75 -12.00 -13.06 -13.20
C PRO A 75 -11.84 -14.38 -12.43
N GLU A 76 -11.43 -15.45 -13.10
CA GLU A 76 -11.28 -16.75 -12.46
C GLU A 76 -10.03 -16.78 -11.57
N VAL A 77 -8.92 -16.25 -12.08
CA VAL A 77 -7.66 -16.14 -11.33
C VAL A 77 -7.85 -15.22 -10.12
N TYR A 78 -8.52 -14.07 -10.30
CA TYR A 78 -8.78 -13.13 -9.21
C TYR A 78 -9.70 -13.74 -8.14
N ALA A 79 -10.79 -14.36 -8.54
CA ALA A 79 -11.71 -15.01 -7.60
C ALA A 79 -11.02 -16.12 -6.80
N ALA A 80 -10.20 -16.94 -7.47
CA ALA A 80 -9.43 -17.99 -6.81
C ALA A 80 -8.42 -17.43 -5.78
N ALA A 81 -7.71 -16.35 -6.15
CA ALA A 81 -6.70 -15.73 -5.27
C ALA A 81 -7.31 -15.01 -4.07
N THR A 82 -8.53 -14.47 -4.21
CA THR A 82 -9.17 -13.61 -3.19
C THR A 82 -10.28 -14.32 -2.40
N GLY A 83 -10.53 -15.60 -2.67
CA GLY A 83 -11.61 -16.34 -2.02
C GLY A 83 -13.01 -15.92 -2.48
N GLY A 84 -13.19 -15.58 -3.76
CA GLY A 84 -14.47 -15.26 -4.37
C GLY A 84 -14.69 -13.77 -4.66
N GLY A 85 -13.64 -12.96 -4.72
CA GLY A 85 -13.74 -11.54 -5.10
C GLY A 85 -14.21 -11.34 -6.54
N ASP A 86 -14.86 -10.20 -6.79
CA ASP A 86 -15.32 -9.77 -8.12
C ASP A 86 -14.38 -8.72 -8.70
N VAL A 87 -13.55 -9.08 -9.70
CA VAL A 87 -12.65 -8.15 -10.38
C VAL A 87 -13.40 -7.03 -11.11
N ALA A 88 -14.61 -7.29 -11.60
CA ALA A 88 -15.42 -6.27 -12.26
C ALA A 88 -15.88 -5.19 -11.25
N ALA A 89 -16.17 -5.56 -9.99
CA ALA A 89 -16.46 -4.59 -8.93
C ALA A 89 -15.22 -3.72 -8.62
N VAL A 90 -14.02 -4.29 -8.62
CA VAL A 90 -12.77 -3.53 -8.43
C VAL A 90 -12.55 -2.56 -9.59
N CYS A 91 -12.76 -2.99 -10.85
CA CYS A 91 -12.65 -2.11 -12.02
C CYS A 91 -13.63 -0.94 -11.94
N ARG A 92 -14.89 -1.17 -11.55
CA ARG A 92 -15.85 -0.09 -11.27
C ARG A 92 -15.37 0.84 -10.15
N GLY A 93 -14.73 0.27 -9.12
CA GLY A 93 -14.10 1.05 -8.04
C GLY A 93 -12.97 1.95 -8.51
N ILE A 94 -12.12 1.47 -9.43
CA ILE A 94 -11.05 2.26 -10.06
C ILE A 94 -11.66 3.45 -10.84
N ASP A 95 -12.68 3.19 -11.66
CA ASP A 95 -13.33 4.23 -12.45
C ASP A 95 -14.01 5.27 -11.55
N ALA A 96 -14.67 4.84 -10.48
CA ALA A 96 -15.28 5.73 -9.51
C ALA A 96 -14.23 6.58 -8.76
N ALA A 97 -13.10 5.99 -8.38
CA ALA A 97 -12.00 6.72 -7.74
C ALA A 97 -11.44 7.82 -8.65
N LEU A 98 -11.18 7.50 -9.92
CA LEU A 98 -10.73 8.47 -10.93
C LEU A 98 -11.74 9.58 -11.14
N SER A 99 -13.04 9.24 -11.27
CA SER A 99 -14.12 10.19 -11.47
C SER A 99 -14.36 11.10 -10.26
N SER A 100 -14.04 10.62 -9.04
CA SER A 100 -14.15 11.40 -7.80
C SER A 100 -12.91 12.24 -7.49
N GLY A 101 -11.92 12.27 -8.39
CA GLY A 101 -10.69 13.06 -8.21
C GLY A 101 -9.69 12.47 -7.22
N LEU A 102 -9.85 11.21 -6.80
CA LEU A 102 -8.85 10.53 -5.99
C LEU A 102 -7.61 10.24 -6.85
N ALA A 103 -6.54 10.98 -6.63
CA ALA A 103 -5.32 10.87 -7.44
C ALA A 103 -4.05 10.97 -6.56
N PRO A 104 -3.04 10.16 -6.88
CA PRO A 104 -3.00 9.08 -7.86
C PRO A 104 -3.73 7.80 -7.43
N VAL A 105 -4.36 7.09 -8.37
CA VAL A 105 -4.87 5.74 -8.17
C VAL A 105 -3.74 4.75 -8.44
N LYS A 106 -3.34 4.01 -7.41
CA LYS A 106 -2.25 3.04 -7.47
C LYS A 106 -2.79 1.62 -7.30
N LEU A 107 -2.46 0.73 -8.22
CA LEU A 107 -2.85 -0.68 -8.17
C LEU A 107 -1.63 -1.50 -7.70
N ASN A 108 -1.81 -2.38 -6.74
CA ASN A 108 -0.77 -3.26 -6.22
C ASN A 108 -1.00 -4.67 -6.74
N VAL A 109 0.01 -5.24 -7.36
CA VAL A 109 0.05 -6.62 -7.88
C VAL A 109 1.20 -7.34 -7.19
N VAL A 110 0.92 -8.37 -6.39
CA VAL A 110 1.96 -9.17 -5.74
C VAL A 110 2.38 -10.32 -6.63
N LEU A 111 3.68 -10.40 -6.92
CA LEU A 111 4.26 -11.42 -7.78
C LEU A 111 4.53 -12.68 -6.97
N THR A 112 3.69 -13.68 -7.10
CA THR A 112 3.73 -14.88 -6.26
C THR A 112 4.46 -16.08 -6.87
N SER A 113 4.66 -16.14 -8.19
CA SER A 113 5.45 -17.20 -8.87
C SER A 113 5.77 -16.81 -10.31
N SER A 114 6.68 -17.56 -10.98
CA SER A 114 6.96 -17.36 -12.41
C SER A 114 5.75 -17.68 -13.30
N ALA A 115 4.90 -18.62 -12.90
CA ALA A 115 3.60 -18.84 -13.54
C ALA A 115 2.64 -17.65 -13.36
N ALA A 116 2.94 -16.71 -12.44
CA ALA A 116 2.16 -15.49 -12.27
C ALA A 116 2.36 -14.51 -13.42
N LEU A 117 3.49 -14.48 -14.11
CA LEU A 117 3.67 -13.61 -15.28
C LEU A 117 2.66 -13.91 -16.37
N ASP A 118 2.43 -15.20 -16.65
CA ASP A 118 1.43 -15.63 -17.64
C ASP A 118 0.00 -15.54 -17.09
N ARG A 119 -0.19 -15.79 -15.78
CA ARG A 119 -1.51 -15.80 -15.12
C ARG A 119 -1.95 -14.43 -14.63
N VAL A 120 -1.02 -13.55 -14.27
CA VAL A 120 -1.33 -12.15 -13.86
C VAL A 120 -1.86 -11.35 -15.04
N GLY A 121 -1.60 -11.83 -16.27
CA GLY A 121 -2.05 -11.10 -17.46
C GLY A 121 -1.31 -9.78 -17.61
N LEU A 122 0.03 -9.80 -17.64
CA LEU A 122 0.85 -8.59 -17.84
C LEU A 122 0.38 -7.73 -19.02
N PRO A 123 0.00 -8.31 -20.19
CA PRO A 123 -0.57 -7.53 -21.29
C PRO A 123 -1.81 -6.74 -20.88
N ALA A 124 -2.72 -7.32 -20.09
CA ALA A 124 -3.93 -6.63 -19.65
C ALA A 124 -3.62 -5.45 -18.70
N PHE A 125 -2.57 -5.56 -17.87
CA PHE A 125 -2.10 -4.43 -17.07
C PHE A 125 -1.38 -3.36 -17.92
N ALA A 126 -0.67 -3.75 -18.97
CA ALA A 126 -0.11 -2.81 -19.95
C ALA A 126 -1.23 -2.03 -20.65
N ASP A 127 -2.26 -2.71 -21.13
CA ASP A 127 -3.45 -2.09 -21.73
C ASP A 127 -4.15 -1.14 -20.75
N LEU A 128 -4.25 -1.55 -19.48
CA LEU A 128 -4.88 -0.73 -18.45
C LEU A 128 -4.15 0.60 -18.24
N VAL A 129 -2.82 0.62 -18.18
CA VAL A 129 -2.05 1.87 -18.04
C VAL A 129 -2.02 2.69 -19.32
N GLN A 130 -2.20 2.08 -20.49
CA GLN A 130 -2.37 2.81 -21.74
C GLN A 130 -3.70 3.58 -21.76
N GLN A 131 -4.78 2.93 -21.31
CA GLN A 131 -6.13 3.50 -21.38
C GLN A 131 -6.48 4.44 -20.23
N ARG A 132 -5.93 4.22 -19.02
CA ARG A 132 -6.29 4.92 -17.79
C ARG A 132 -5.07 5.55 -17.10
N PRO A 133 -5.25 6.70 -16.42
CA PRO A 133 -4.19 7.37 -15.67
C PRO A 133 -4.00 6.68 -14.29
N VAL A 134 -3.72 5.38 -14.31
CA VAL A 134 -3.45 4.56 -13.11
C VAL A 134 -1.99 4.14 -13.05
N HIS A 135 -1.51 3.80 -11.85
CA HIS A 135 -0.14 3.41 -11.62
C HIS A 135 -0.11 1.97 -11.10
N VAL A 136 0.20 1.00 -11.98
CA VAL A 136 0.28 -0.42 -11.63
C VAL A 136 1.64 -0.71 -11.02
N ARG A 137 1.67 -1.23 -9.79
CA ARG A 137 2.90 -1.53 -9.05
C ARG A 137 3.04 -3.03 -8.85
N PHE A 138 4.01 -3.62 -9.49
CA PHE A 138 4.39 -5.00 -9.30
C PHE A 138 5.34 -5.12 -8.10
N ILE A 139 4.99 -5.96 -7.15
CA ILE A 139 5.64 -6.07 -5.85
C ILE A 139 6.17 -7.49 -5.69
N GLU A 140 7.46 -7.64 -5.46
CA GLU A 140 8.03 -8.93 -5.08
C GLU A 140 7.37 -9.46 -3.81
N ALA A 141 6.99 -10.74 -3.85
CA ALA A 141 6.46 -11.42 -2.67
C ALA A 141 7.49 -11.40 -1.55
N MET A 142 7.05 -10.99 -0.36
CA MET A 142 7.91 -10.90 0.81
C MET A 142 7.87 -12.21 1.62
N PRO A 143 8.90 -12.56 2.42
CA PRO A 143 8.98 -13.79 3.19
C PRO A 143 7.85 -14.01 4.23
N THR A 144 7.04 -12.96 4.49
CA THR A 144 5.83 -13.06 5.34
C THR A 144 4.68 -13.82 4.67
N CYS A 145 4.79 -14.07 3.36
CA CYS A 145 3.84 -14.85 2.59
C CYS A 145 4.35 -16.31 2.54
N SER A 146 3.86 -17.17 3.41
CA SER A 146 4.18 -18.61 3.37
C SER A 146 3.74 -19.21 2.03
N HIS A 147 4.59 -20.07 1.44
CA HIS A 147 4.32 -20.90 0.24
C HIS A 147 4.31 -20.17 -1.12
N VAL A 148 4.99 -19.05 -1.25
CA VAL A 148 5.03 -18.31 -2.50
C VAL A 148 6.41 -18.43 -3.13
N GLY A 149 6.46 -18.83 -4.41
CA GLY A 149 7.69 -18.81 -5.20
C GLY A 149 8.21 -17.37 -5.35
N TYR A 150 9.52 -17.22 -5.36
CA TYR A 150 10.16 -15.93 -5.58
C TYR A 150 10.22 -15.61 -7.08
N LEU A 151 9.71 -14.43 -7.44
CA LEU A 151 9.83 -13.86 -8.78
C LEU A 151 10.45 -12.47 -8.69
N PRO A 152 11.66 -12.25 -9.24
CA PRO A 152 12.25 -10.92 -9.30
C PRO A 152 11.37 -9.98 -10.13
N ALA A 153 10.99 -8.84 -9.54
CA ALA A 153 10.10 -7.89 -10.20
C ALA A 153 10.69 -7.29 -11.49
N ARG A 154 12.01 -7.36 -11.67
CA ARG A 154 12.68 -6.95 -12.91
C ARG A 154 12.19 -7.74 -14.13
N GLN A 155 11.82 -9.02 -13.97
CA GLN A 155 11.30 -9.83 -15.09
C GLN A 155 10.04 -9.23 -15.72
N VAL A 156 9.27 -8.43 -14.98
CA VAL A 156 8.14 -7.67 -15.52
C VAL A 156 8.64 -6.67 -16.57
N LEU A 157 9.70 -5.94 -16.28
CA LEU A 157 10.29 -4.98 -17.25
C LEU A 157 10.85 -5.69 -18.46
N ASP A 158 11.55 -6.82 -18.25
CA ASP A 158 12.12 -7.63 -19.34
C ASP A 158 11.00 -8.17 -20.25
N PHE A 159 9.85 -8.51 -19.70
CA PHE A 159 8.67 -8.94 -20.46
C PHE A 159 8.07 -7.77 -21.26
N LEU A 160 7.77 -6.66 -20.59
CA LEU A 160 7.12 -5.49 -21.22
C LEU A 160 8.00 -4.83 -22.29
N SER A 161 9.32 -4.83 -22.12
CA SER A 161 10.24 -4.23 -23.09
C SER A 161 10.36 -4.99 -24.42
N ARG A 162 9.75 -6.18 -24.53
CA ARG A 162 9.69 -6.92 -25.80
C ARG A 162 8.68 -6.33 -26.76
N GLU A 163 7.60 -5.72 -26.23
CA GLU A 163 6.46 -5.23 -27.00
C GLU A 163 6.25 -3.72 -26.90
N HIS A 164 6.86 -3.09 -25.90
CA HIS A 164 6.69 -1.67 -25.59
C HIS A 164 8.04 -0.99 -25.39
N GLY A 165 8.17 0.26 -25.78
CA GLY A 165 9.21 1.15 -25.27
C GLY A 165 8.98 1.40 -23.78
N VAL A 166 10.00 1.15 -22.96
CA VAL A 166 9.92 1.29 -21.49
C VAL A 166 10.97 2.30 -21.05
N ILE A 167 10.52 3.46 -20.57
CA ILE A 167 11.42 4.53 -20.12
C ILE A 167 11.22 4.83 -18.63
N PRO A 168 12.31 5.03 -17.85
CA PRO A 168 12.20 5.44 -16.46
C PRO A 168 11.61 6.84 -16.34
N VAL A 169 10.70 7.04 -15.38
CA VAL A 169 10.04 8.33 -15.13
C VAL A 169 9.97 8.62 -13.63
N PRO A 170 9.83 9.89 -13.22
CA PRO A 170 9.51 10.23 -11.83
C PRO A 170 8.22 9.55 -11.37
N GLY A 171 8.19 9.12 -10.11
CA GLY A 171 6.98 8.52 -9.53
C GLY A 171 5.88 9.55 -9.29
N PRO A 172 4.61 9.11 -9.26
CA PRO A 172 3.48 9.97 -8.92
C PRO A 172 3.53 10.40 -7.45
N ASP A 173 2.82 11.47 -7.13
CA ASP A 173 2.72 12.02 -5.78
C ASP A 173 2.39 10.98 -4.71
N GLY A 174 2.72 11.33 -3.45
CA GLY A 174 2.53 10.44 -2.31
C GLY A 174 3.72 9.54 -2.00
N GLY A 175 4.79 9.59 -2.80
CA GLY A 175 6.05 8.87 -2.56
C GLY A 175 5.90 7.36 -2.52
N GLY A 176 6.94 6.69 -2.03
CA GLY A 176 6.99 5.24 -1.87
C GLY A 176 8.28 4.64 -2.46
N PRO A 177 8.49 3.32 -2.32
CA PRO A 177 9.72 2.67 -2.75
C PRO A 177 9.74 2.27 -4.22
N ALA A 178 8.63 2.45 -4.96
CA ALA A 178 8.53 2.01 -6.35
C ALA A 178 9.42 2.85 -7.26
N GLN A 179 10.12 2.18 -8.17
CA GLN A 179 10.74 2.77 -9.35
C GLN A 179 9.70 2.74 -10.47
N TYR A 180 9.51 3.87 -11.15
CA TYR A 180 8.42 4.00 -12.13
C TYR A 180 8.95 4.07 -13.55
N TYR A 181 8.14 3.52 -14.45
CA TYR A 181 8.42 3.43 -15.88
C TYR A 181 7.14 3.78 -16.66
N GLN A 182 7.31 4.45 -17.77
CA GLN A 182 6.24 4.75 -18.71
C GLN A 182 6.38 3.84 -19.94
N LEU A 183 5.28 3.26 -20.38
CA LEU A 183 5.19 2.58 -21.66
C LEU A 183 4.86 3.58 -22.74
N ASP A 184 5.29 3.32 -23.98
CA ASP A 184 5.01 4.21 -25.12
C ASP A 184 3.52 4.54 -25.22
N GLY A 185 3.20 5.83 -25.24
CA GLY A 185 1.83 6.32 -25.36
C GLY A 185 0.94 6.10 -24.13
N SER A 186 1.45 5.52 -23.03
CA SER A 186 0.62 5.25 -21.86
C SER A 186 0.22 6.51 -21.08
N ARG A 187 -1.01 6.49 -20.55
CA ARG A 187 -1.56 7.54 -19.67
C ARG A 187 -1.13 7.35 -18.22
N GLY A 188 -0.88 6.12 -17.84
CA GLY A 188 -0.42 5.70 -16.52
C GLY A 188 1.03 5.22 -16.53
N THR A 189 1.48 4.56 -15.47
CA THR A 189 2.84 4.05 -15.33
C THR A 189 2.88 2.66 -14.74
N ILE A 190 3.98 1.96 -15.00
CA ILE A 190 4.35 0.71 -14.33
C ILE A 190 5.33 1.05 -13.21
N GLY A 191 5.09 0.53 -12.01
CA GLY A 191 5.98 0.66 -10.87
C GLY A 191 6.57 -0.69 -10.47
N ILE A 192 7.83 -0.71 -10.07
CA ILE A 192 8.51 -1.90 -9.55
C ILE A 192 8.84 -1.67 -8.08
N ILE A 193 8.42 -2.58 -7.22
CA ILE A 193 8.78 -2.62 -5.80
C ILE A 193 9.50 -3.94 -5.54
N ALA A 194 10.80 -3.85 -5.30
CA ALA A 194 11.70 -4.98 -5.20
C ALA A 194 12.32 -5.07 -3.79
N PRO A 195 11.53 -5.42 -2.75
CA PRO A 195 12.03 -5.44 -1.37
C PRO A 195 13.10 -6.52 -1.12
N ILE A 196 13.18 -7.52 -1.98
CA ILE A 196 14.12 -8.64 -1.87
C ILE A 196 15.33 -8.44 -2.78
N SER A 197 15.12 -8.21 -4.08
CA SER A 197 16.22 -8.06 -5.05
C SER A 197 16.89 -6.69 -5.03
N ASP A 198 16.17 -5.62 -4.66
CA ASP A 198 16.68 -4.25 -4.48
C ASP A 198 16.10 -3.62 -3.21
N PRO A 199 16.60 -4.00 -2.02
CA PRO A 199 16.06 -3.52 -0.74
C PRO A 199 16.18 -2.02 -0.57
N PHE A 200 15.08 -1.38 -0.19
CA PHE A 200 15.00 0.08 0.06
C PHE A 200 14.95 0.44 1.55
N CYS A 201 15.41 -0.45 2.43
CA CYS A 201 15.31 -0.31 3.89
C CYS A 201 15.94 0.97 4.42
N GLU A 202 17.09 1.38 3.92
CA GLU A 202 17.82 2.59 4.32
C GLU A 202 17.02 3.89 4.06
N ARG A 203 16.12 3.86 3.08
CA ARG A 203 15.24 4.99 2.72
C ARG A 203 13.82 4.84 3.27
N CYS A 204 13.57 3.80 4.06
CA CYS A 204 12.24 3.49 4.56
C CYS A 204 11.88 4.35 5.78
N ASN A 205 10.93 5.24 5.64
CA ASN A 205 10.43 6.17 6.67
C ASN A 205 9.04 5.79 7.21
N ARG A 206 8.67 4.50 7.18
CA ARG A 206 7.33 4.05 7.57
C ARG A 206 7.32 3.46 8.97
N LEU A 207 6.34 3.87 9.77
CA LEU A 207 5.90 3.22 10.99
C LEU A 207 4.50 2.63 10.76
N ARG A 208 4.10 1.64 11.54
CA ARG A 208 2.78 1.02 11.46
C ARG A 208 2.12 0.99 12.83
N VAL A 209 0.84 1.29 12.86
CA VAL A 209 0.02 1.14 14.06
C VAL A 209 -1.11 0.18 13.73
N SER A 210 -1.22 -0.91 14.48
CA SER A 210 -2.31 -1.87 14.33
C SER A 210 -3.60 -1.35 14.96
N ALA A 211 -4.74 -1.97 14.63
CA ALA A 211 -6.03 -1.68 15.24
C ALA A 211 -6.05 -1.97 16.75
N ARG A 212 -5.08 -2.76 17.25
CA ARG A 212 -4.92 -3.07 18.68
C ARG A 212 -4.03 -2.07 19.42
N GLY A 213 -3.52 -1.05 18.73
CA GLY A 213 -2.61 -0.06 19.33
C GLY A 213 -1.14 -0.50 19.36
N GLU A 214 -0.76 -1.52 18.61
CA GLU A 214 0.62 -1.96 18.50
C GLU A 214 1.36 -1.08 17.46
N LEU A 215 2.43 -0.43 17.88
CA LEU A 215 3.32 0.36 17.03
C LEU A 215 4.52 -0.49 16.61
N ARG A 216 4.71 -0.67 15.31
CA ARG A 216 5.80 -1.46 14.72
C ARG A 216 6.73 -0.57 13.90
N PRO A 217 8.04 -0.61 14.15
CA PRO A 217 9.04 0.14 13.38
C PRO A 217 9.24 -0.40 11.97
N CYS A 218 9.09 -1.70 11.78
CA CYS A 218 9.28 -2.39 10.51
C CYS A 218 8.21 -3.47 10.31
N LEU A 219 7.90 -3.78 9.06
CA LEU A 219 7.02 -4.88 8.69
C LEU A 219 7.51 -6.23 9.23
N PHE A 220 8.82 -6.42 9.21
CA PHE A 220 9.50 -7.65 9.61
C PHE A 220 9.90 -7.68 11.11
N SER A 221 9.68 -6.60 11.86
CA SER A 221 10.01 -6.60 13.29
C SER A 221 9.12 -7.58 14.05
N PRO A 222 9.71 -8.50 14.83
CA PRO A 222 8.95 -9.42 15.67
C PRO A 222 8.28 -8.70 16.84
N GLY A 223 8.89 -7.59 17.31
CA GLY A 223 8.40 -6.78 18.42
C GLY A 223 7.51 -5.60 18.00
N ALA A 224 6.70 -5.15 18.93
CA ALA A 224 5.89 -3.94 18.83
C ALA A 224 5.88 -3.19 20.17
N PHE A 225 5.64 -1.89 20.10
CA PHE A 225 5.41 -1.03 21.26
C PHE A 225 3.91 -0.93 21.50
N ASP A 226 3.47 -1.15 22.72
CA ASP A 226 2.05 -1.01 23.09
C ASP A 226 1.72 0.46 23.36
N LEU A 227 0.85 1.04 22.53
CA LEU A 227 0.40 2.43 22.67
C LEU A 227 -0.77 2.56 23.68
N LEU A 228 -1.44 1.48 24.07
CA LEU A 228 -2.64 1.57 24.89
C LEU A 228 -2.39 2.16 26.29
N PRO A 229 -1.32 1.77 27.02
CA PRO A 229 -0.99 2.41 28.29
C PRO A 229 -0.72 3.91 28.16
N ALA A 230 0.03 4.31 27.13
CA ALA A 230 0.32 5.71 26.84
C ALA A 230 -0.95 6.52 26.53
N LEU A 231 -1.87 5.96 25.74
CA LEU A 231 -3.15 6.59 25.39
C LEU A 231 -4.10 6.78 26.57
N ARG A 232 -3.94 5.99 27.64
CA ARG A 232 -4.77 6.02 28.86
C ARG A 232 -4.11 6.74 30.03
N GLY A 233 -2.85 7.18 29.87
CA GLY A 233 -2.09 7.89 30.88
C GLY A 233 -2.50 9.35 31.03
N PRO A 234 -1.89 10.08 31.98
CA PRO A 234 -2.23 11.47 32.26
C PRO A 234 -1.83 12.45 31.17
N ASP A 235 -0.80 12.14 30.41
CA ASP A 235 -0.34 12.94 29.25
C ASP A 235 -0.20 12.06 27.99
N PRO A 236 -1.31 11.75 27.32
CA PRO A 236 -1.28 10.82 26.18
C PRO A 236 -0.46 11.34 25.00
N ALA A 237 -0.40 12.66 24.80
CA ALA A 237 0.28 13.22 23.63
C ALA A 237 1.80 13.03 23.75
N GLU A 238 2.39 13.40 24.87
CA GLU A 238 3.83 13.28 25.10
C GLU A 238 4.25 11.79 25.20
N ALA A 239 3.49 10.96 25.89
CA ALA A 239 3.78 9.53 26.00
C ALA A 239 3.75 8.81 24.63
N VAL A 240 2.80 9.14 23.77
CA VAL A 240 2.74 8.60 22.40
C VAL A 240 3.91 9.13 21.55
N MET A 241 4.29 10.40 21.70
CA MET A 241 5.44 10.96 20.98
C MET A 241 6.73 10.22 21.34
N SER A 242 6.99 10.00 22.64
CA SER A 242 8.16 9.24 23.11
C SER A 242 8.22 7.84 22.50
N LEU A 243 7.10 7.10 22.50
CA LEU A 243 7.04 5.77 21.89
C LEU A 243 7.25 5.80 20.36
N LEU A 244 6.78 6.82 19.66
CA LEU A 244 7.03 7.00 18.24
C LEU A 244 8.51 7.25 17.93
N GLU A 245 9.19 8.04 18.75
CA GLU A 245 10.63 8.29 18.64
C GLU A 245 11.44 7.03 18.95
N GLU A 246 11.10 6.30 20.03
CA GLU A 246 11.71 5.01 20.35
C GLU A 246 11.56 4.00 19.22
N ALA A 247 10.36 3.87 18.67
CA ALA A 247 10.10 2.98 17.54
C ALA A 247 10.86 3.40 16.28
N ALA A 248 11.01 4.70 16.03
CA ALA A 248 11.80 5.20 14.91
C ALA A 248 13.29 4.88 15.09
N ALA A 249 13.83 5.04 16.31
CA ALA A 249 15.21 4.70 16.64
C ALA A 249 15.49 3.19 16.58
N ALA A 250 14.50 2.35 16.97
CA ALA A 250 14.58 0.89 16.91
C ALA A 250 14.42 0.32 15.49
N LYS A 251 14.26 1.15 14.47
CA LYS A 251 14.07 0.70 13.09
C LYS A 251 15.33 0.02 12.56
N PRO A 252 15.25 -1.24 12.07
CA PRO A 252 16.41 -1.95 11.53
C PRO A 252 16.91 -1.27 10.25
N ARG A 253 18.22 -1.29 10.03
CA ARG A 253 18.82 -0.78 8.79
C ARG A 253 18.41 -1.61 7.59
N ARG A 254 18.33 -2.95 7.76
CA ARG A 254 17.86 -3.89 6.74
C ARG A 254 16.92 -4.92 7.37
N TYR A 255 16.01 -5.47 6.58
CA TYR A 255 15.10 -6.51 7.08
C TYR A 255 15.86 -7.80 7.48
N GLY A 256 17.01 -8.09 6.87
CA GLY A 256 17.88 -9.21 7.23
C GLY A 256 18.62 -9.05 8.56
N ASP A 257 18.65 -7.84 9.14
CA ASP A 257 19.22 -7.59 10.46
C ASP A 257 18.25 -8.01 11.58
N VAL A 258 17.01 -8.34 11.22
CA VAL A 258 16.00 -8.84 12.15
C VAL A 258 16.13 -10.35 12.20
N ALA A 259 16.34 -10.93 13.38
CA ALA A 259 16.35 -12.38 13.58
C ALA A 259 15.09 -13.00 12.95
N GLU A 260 15.22 -14.23 12.43
CA GLU A 260 14.21 -14.92 11.63
C GLU A 260 12.77 -14.57 11.98
N PRO A 261 11.88 -14.37 10.99
CA PRO A 261 10.52 -13.82 11.20
C PRO A 261 9.55 -14.83 11.86
N SER A 262 10.03 -15.68 12.77
CA SER A 262 9.18 -16.48 13.61
C SER A 262 8.32 -15.56 14.49
N GLY A 263 7.03 -15.44 14.15
CA GLY A 263 6.08 -14.58 14.85
C GLY A 263 5.75 -13.25 14.18
N VAL A 264 6.20 -13.01 12.95
CA VAL A 264 5.69 -11.87 12.16
C VAL A 264 4.22 -12.13 11.83
N PRO A 265 3.29 -11.26 12.26
CA PRO A 265 1.88 -11.42 11.94
C PRO A 265 1.66 -11.36 10.43
N THR A 266 0.62 -12.03 9.96
CA THR A 266 0.20 -11.94 8.56
C THR A 266 -0.13 -10.48 8.18
N MET A 267 0.00 -10.14 6.90
CA MET A 267 -0.28 -8.79 6.39
C MET A 267 -1.66 -8.27 6.78
N HIS A 268 -2.67 -9.16 6.91
CA HIS A 268 -4.02 -8.79 7.36
C HIS A 268 -4.08 -8.21 8.78
N VAL A 269 -3.12 -8.55 9.64
CA VAL A 269 -3.09 -8.08 11.04
C VAL A 269 -2.35 -6.76 11.17
N ILE A 270 -1.35 -6.53 10.34
CA ILE A 270 -0.44 -5.38 10.44
C ILE A 270 -0.69 -4.29 9.39
N GLY A 271 -1.70 -4.49 8.54
CA GLY A 271 -2.08 -3.54 7.51
C GLY A 271 -1.14 -3.58 6.30
N GLY A 272 -1.52 -4.30 5.28
CA GLY A 272 -0.81 -4.44 3.99
C GLY A 272 -1.06 -3.30 3.04
#